data_5b5f1e8e2f8f915e0542f0f7228e54c5
#
_entry.id   5b5f1e8e2f8f915e0542f0f7228e54c5
#
_cell.length_a   1.000
_cell.length_b   1.000
_cell.length_c   1.000
_cell.angle_alpha   90.00
_cell.angle_beta   90.00
_cell.angle_gamma   90.00
#
_symmetry.space_group_name_H-M   'P 1'
#
loop_
_entity.id
_entity.type
_entity.pdbx_description
1 polymer ?
#
loop_
_entity_poly.entity_id
_entity_poly.type
_entity_poly.pdbx_seq_one_letter_code
_entity_poly.pdbx_strand_id
1 'polypeptide(L)'
;MMKTVSILGAGSWGTALATVVAEKGLDVTLWCRNSDHASQMAEIRENKLYLPGVNLKGSISPTTDLELATRSELLVCVVPSTGLRKFSEDLAKVKPAKESIILSCTKGLERETGHRMSEIISSHLPDNITAVLSGPNHAEEVGKRLATAAVIGCKNEKVANSLQSIFSLPWFRTYTSTDVAGIELGGAAKNVYAICAGISDGLGLGDNAKSALVTRGLAEMTRLGTALGGQAETFQGLSGVGDLIVTCYSTYSRNNRVGRLIGEGKKINDIVNSMNMVAEGVPNTESFYESTKRNGVETPIINEAYSVIIGDKNPAQAMEDLLA
;
A
#
# COMPACT_ATOMS: atom_id res chain seq x y z
N MET A 1 -9.00 23.96 -10.32
CA MET A 1 -7.81 23.32 -9.71
C MET A 1 -8.15 23.09 -8.25
N MET A 2 -8.05 21.85 -7.74
CA MET A 2 -8.38 21.53 -6.34
C MET A 2 -7.48 22.34 -5.39
N LYS A 3 -8.06 22.81 -4.29
CA LYS A 3 -7.38 23.70 -3.32
C LYS A 3 -7.19 23.00 -1.96
N THR A 4 -8.06 22.07 -1.61
CA THR A 4 -8.07 21.41 -0.31
C THR A 4 -7.93 19.91 -0.45
N VAL A 5 -7.04 19.33 0.36
CA VAL A 5 -6.75 17.89 0.36
C VAL A 5 -6.76 17.38 1.79
N SER A 6 -7.45 16.29 2.01
CA SER A 6 -7.38 15.57 3.28
C SER A 6 -6.68 14.24 3.11
N ILE A 7 -5.67 14.00 3.94
CA ILE A 7 -5.01 12.71 4.06
C ILE A 7 -5.63 11.97 5.24
N LEU A 8 -6.35 10.89 4.93
CA LEU A 8 -7.10 10.10 5.90
C LEU A 8 -6.26 8.90 6.35
N GLY A 9 -5.44 9.14 7.40
CA GLY A 9 -4.50 8.20 7.96
C GLY A 9 -3.09 8.79 8.10
N ALA A 10 -2.69 9.14 9.33
CA ALA A 10 -1.38 9.72 9.66
C ALA A 10 -0.33 8.64 10.01
N GLY A 11 -0.27 7.54 9.25
CA GLY A 11 0.86 6.61 9.24
C GLY A 11 2.06 7.19 8.48
N SER A 12 3.12 6.40 8.30
CA SER A 12 4.33 6.85 7.56
C SER A 12 3.98 7.34 6.14
N TRP A 13 3.20 6.54 5.39
CA TRP A 13 2.85 6.88 4.01
C TRP A 13 1.90 8.09 3.92
N GLY A 14 0.88 8.18 4.78
CA GLY A 14 0.00 9.34 4.79
C GLY A 14 0.73 10.63 5.16
N THR A 15 1.65 10.57 6.12
CA THR A 15 2.51 11.71 6.48
C THR A 15 3.41 12.14 5.31
N ALA A 16 4.03 11.18 4.62
CA ALA A 16 4.85 11.48 3.44
C ALA A 16 4.02 12.14 2.32
N LEU A 17 2.83 11.61 2.01
CA LEU A 17 1.92 12.21 1.02
C LEU A 17 1.45 13.61 1.42
N ALA A 18 1.20 13.85 2.71
CA ALA A 18 0.87 15.19 3.20
C ALA A 18 1.98 16.20 2.88
N THR A 19 3.25 15.80 3.01
CA THR A 19 4.38 16.68 2.65
C THR A 19 4.48 16.93 1.14
N VAL A 20 4.22 15.91 0.30
CA VAL A 20 4.18 16.06 -1.16
C VAL A 20 3.13 17.07 -1.57
N VAL A 21 1.90 16.95 -1.05
CA VAL A 21 0.79 17.83 -1.38
C VAL A 21 1.03 19.27 -0.85
N ALA A 22 1.52 19.39 0.38
CA ALA A 22 1.86 20.69 0.97
C ALA A 22 2.99 21.41 0.21
N GLU A 23 3.88 20.66 -0.47
CA GLU A 23 4.93 21.25 -1.31
C GLU A 23 4.37 21.92 -2.58
N LYS A 24 3.19 21.48 -3.03
CA LYS A 24 2.44 22.13 -4.12
C LYS A 24 1.74 23.43 -3.68
N GLY A 25 1.85 23.80 -2.41
CA GLY A 25 1.21 25.00 -1.86
C GLY A 25 -0.28 24.81 -1.53
N LEU A 26 -0.73 23.55 -1.36
CA LEU A 26 -2.11 23.24 -0.99
C LEU A 26 -2.24 23.14 0.54
N ASP A 27 -3.44 23.45 1.04
CA ASP A 27 -3.80 23.21 2.43
C ASP A 27 -4.14 21.72 2.62
N VAL A 28 -3.52 21.11 3.64
CA VAL A 28 -3.64 19.68 3.91
C VAL A 28 -4.21 19.45 5.30
N THR A 29 -5.34 18.78 5.38
CA THR A 29 -5.85 18.21 6.62
C THR A 29 -5.29 16.79 6.78
N LEU A 30 -4.54 16.54 7.86
CA LEU A 30 -3.97 15.24 8.17
C LEU A 30 -4.77 14.58 9.30
N TRP A 31 -5.67 13.69 8.93
CA TRP A 31 -6.54 13.03 9.90
C TRP A 31 -5.90 11.78 10.49
N CYS A 32 -6.07 11.60 11.82
CA CYS A 32 -5.74 10.37 12.53
C CYS A 32 -6.75 10.09 13.65
N ARG A 33 -6.81 8.84 14.09
CA ARG A 33 -7.79 8.40 15.12
C ARG A 33 -7.44 8.83 16.55
N ASN A 34 -6.16 9.01 16.83
CA ASN A 34 -5.66 9.24 18.18
C ASN A 34 -5.43 10.73 18.41
N SER A 35 -6.12 11.31 19.42
CA SER A 35 -6.08 12.73 19.76
C SER A 35 -4.69 13.18 20.27
N ASP A 36 -4.03 12.34 21.06
CA ASP A 36 -2.71 12.68 21.60
C ASP A 36 -1.67 12.73 20.47
N HIS A 37 -1.78 11.79 19.52
CA HIS A 37 -0.93 11.79 18.34
C HIS A 37 -1.18 13.03 17.45
N ALA A 38 -2.45 13.41 17.23
CA ALA A 38 -2.77 14.64 16.49
C ALA A 38 -2.20 15.88 17.17
N SER A 39 -2.41 16.01 18.48
CA SER A 39 -1.90 17.13 19.29
C SER A 39 -0.37 17.20 19.27
N GLN A 40 0.30 16.06 19.44
CA GLN A 40 1.75 15.99 19.36
C GLN A 40 2.28 16.44 17.99
N MET A 41 1.69 15.94 16.89
CA MET A 41 2.08 16.37 15.54
C MET A 41 1.87 17.86 15.31
N ALA A 42 0.79 18.42 15.85
CA ALA A 42 0.51 19.86 15.72
C ALA A 42 1.54 20.72 16.50
N GLU A 43 1.92 20.28 17.69
CA GLU A 43 2.85 20.99 18.56
C GLU A 43 4.29 20.95 18.03
N ILE A 44 4.81 19.72 17.79
CA ILE A 44 6.23 19.53 17.42
C ILE A 44 6.48 19.62 15.92
N ARG A 45 5.42 19.72 15.11
CA ARG A 45 5.49 19.78 13.64
C ARG A 45 6.25 18.60 13.02
N GLU A 46 6.10 17.40 13.60
CA GLU A 46 6.75 16.17 13.17
C GLU A 46 5.90 14.95 13.58
N ASN A 47 5.87 13.92 12.73
CA ASN A 47 5.30 12.62 13.08
C ASN A 47 6.42 11.69 13.58
N LYS A 48 6.87 11.89 14.82
CA LYS A 48 7.97 11.09 15.41
C LYS A 48 7.70 9.60 15.47
N LEU A 49 6.43 9.22 15.60
CA LEU A 49 6.05 7.81 15.74
C LEU A 49 6.19 7.03 14.43
N TYR A 50 5.81 7.65 13.30
CA TYR A 50 5.68 6.94 12.03
C TYR A 50 6.63 7.44 10.93
N LEU A 51 7.08 8.69 10.98
CA LEU A 51 8.00 9.25 9.98
C LEU A 51 8.93 10.29 10.63
N PRO A 52 9.85 9.85 11.51
CA PRO A 52 10.77 10.74 12.20
C PRO A 52 11.71 11.48 11.24
N GLY A 53 12.10 12.69 11.60
CA GLY A 53 13.01 13.53 10.83
C GLY A 53 12.35 14.28 9.67
N VAL A 54 11.03 14.21 9.52
CA VAL A 54 10.28 14.91 8.46
C VAL A 54 9.42 16.00 9.05
N ASN A 55 9.75 17.25 8.75
CA ASN A 55 9.02 18.43 9.23
C ASN A 55 7.69 18.60 8.49
N LEU A 56 6.61 18.78 9.26
CA LEU A 56 5.29 19.11 8.74
C LEU A 56 5.19 20.61 8.48
N LYS A 57 5.06 21.01 7.21
CA LYS A 57 4.87 22.42 6.82
C LYS A 57 3.66 23.05 7.52
N GLY A 58 3.63 24.37 7.65
CA GLY A 58 2.54 25.11 8.28
C GLY A 58 1.16 24.88 7.67
N SER A 59 1.10 24.54 6.36
CA SER A 59 -0.13 24.19 5.64
C SER A 59 -0.67 22.79 5.96
N ILE A 60 0.03 21.98 6.77
CA ILE A 60 -0.47 20.65 7.22
C ILE A 60 -1.09 20.81 8.61
N SER A 61 -2.38 20.50 8.73
CA SER A 61 -3.17 20.60 9.95
C SER A 61 -3.57 19.21 10.45
N PRO A 62 -2.89 18.64 11.47
CA PRO A 62 -3.32 17.39 12.11
C PRO A 62 -4.67 17.54 12.81
N THR A 63 -5.54 16.54 12.70
CA THR A 63 -6.86 16.53 13.36
C THR A 63 -7.39 15.13 13.58
N THR A 64 -8.33 14.99 14.53
CA THR A 64 -9.15 13.77 14.70
C THR A 64 -10.59 13.97 14.22
N ASP A 65 -10.95 15.18 13.79
CA ASP A 65 -12.28 15.50 13.29
C ASP A 65 -12.43 14.98 11.85
N LEU A 66 -13.19 13.88 11.69
CA LEU A 66 -13.46 13.28 10.40
C LEU A 66 -14.42 14.12 9.56
N GLU A 67 -15.38 14.81 10.19
CA GLU A 67 -16.33 15.70 9.47
C GLU A 67 -15.58 16.87 8.84
N LEU A 68 -14.64 17.47 9.59
CA LEU A 68 -13.76 18.51 9.04
C LEU A 68 -12.95 17.99 7.87
N ALA A 69 -12.33 16.81 8.02
CA ALA A 69 -11.51 16.20 6.99
C ALA A 69 -12.30 15.88 5.70
N THR A 70 -13.59 15.56 5.80
CA THR A 70 -14.40 15.23 4.61
C THR A 70 -14.87 16.44 3.80
N ARG A 71 -14.59 17.66 4.25
CA ARG A 71 -14.92 18.89 3.50
C ARG A 71 -13.96 19.18 2.34
N SER A 72 -12.89 18.43 2.21
CA SER A 72 -11.89 18.62 1.15
C SER A 72 -12.37 18.08 -0.20
N GLU A 73 -11.89 18.68 -1.29
CA GLU A 73 -12.17 18.27 -2.67
C GLU A 73 -11.49 16.94 -3.02
N LEU A 74 -10.37 16.60 -2.35
CA LEU A 74 -9.66 15.34 -2.48
C LEU A 74 -9.49 14.68 -1.11
N LEU A 75 -9.96 13.44 -1.01
CA LEU A 75 -9.82 12.56 0.17
C LEU A 75 -8.85 11.43 -0.16
N VAL A 76 -7.68 11.44 0.45
CA VAL A 76 -6.64 10.43 0.23
C VAL A 76 -6.69 9.40 1.35
N CYS A 77 -7.19 8.20 1.06
CA CYS A 77 -7.32 7.11 2.03
C CYS A 77 -6.00 6.35 2.18
N VAL A 78 -5.41 6.39 3.38
CA VAL A 78 -4.12 5.76 3.71
C VAL A 78 -4.24 4.97 5.02
N VAL A 79 -5.30 4.19 5.13
CA VAL A 79 -5.56 3.31 6.27
C VAL A 79 -5.11 1.88 5.96
N PRO A 80 -4.80 1.04 6.96
CA PRO A 80 -4.49 -0.36 6.73
C PRO A 80 -5.63 -1.11 6.01
N SER A 81 -5.27 -2.09 5.16
CA SER A 81 -6.24 -2.86 4.36
C SER A 81 -7.32 -3.54 5.21
N THR A 82 -6.91 -4.11 6.35
CA THR A 82 -7.81 -4.79 7.30
C THR A 82 -8.85 -3.88 7.97
N GLY A 83 -8.62 -2.56 7.97
CA GLY A 83 -9.51 -1.57 8.55
C GLY A 83 -10.33 -0.79 7.52
N LEU A 84 -10.09 -0.99 6.22
CA LEU A 84 -10.64 -0.10 5.19
C LEU A 84 -12.16 -0.18 5.07
N ARG A 85 -12.76 -1.37 5.17
CA ARG A 85 -14.25 -1.52 5.12
C ARG A 85 -14.91 -0.70 6.22
N LYS A 86 -14.49 -0.92 7.47
CA LYS A 86 -15.02 -0.19 8.60
C LYS A 86 -14.81 1.32 8.47
N PHE A 87 -13.64 1.72 7.98
CA PHE A 87 -13.35 3.12 7.73
C PHE A 87 -14.25 3.71 6.62
N SER A 88 -14.52 2.96 5.53
CA SER A 88 -15.40 3.39 4.44
C SER A 88 -16.86 3.53 4.91
N GLU A 89 -17.32 2.64 5.79
CA GLU A 89 -18.64 2.78 6.45
C GLU A 89 -18.72 4.07 7.29
N ASP A 90 -17.68 4.37 8.06
CA ASP A 90 -17.64 5.55 8.91
C ASP A 90 -17.52 6.83 8.06
N LEU A 91 -16.76 6.79 6.97
CA LEU A 91 -16.66 7.87 6.00
C LEU A 91 -18.01 8.14 5.31
N ALA A 92 -18.76 7.10 4.96
CA ALA A 92 -20.08 7.24 4.36
C ALA A 92 -21.11 7.90 5.30
N LYS A 93 -21.00 7.70 6.62
CA LYS A 93 -21.88 8.32 7.62
C LYS A 93 -21.71 9.84 7.67
N VAL A 94 -20.50 10.34 7.49
CA VAL A 94 -20.21 11.80 7.49
C VAL A 94 -20.48 12.45 6.13
N LYS A 95 -20.88 11.66 5.12
CA LYS A 95 -21.39 12.11 3.82
C LYS A 95 -20.48 13.14 3.14
N PRO A 96 -19.30 12.75 2.66
CA PRO A 96 -18.46 13.64 1.87
C PRO A 96 -19.22 14.20 0.65
N ALA A 97 -18.83 15.36 0.17
CA ALA A 97 -19.46 15.94 -1.01
C ALA A 97 -19.35 14.98 -2.21
N LYS A 98 -20.39 14.89 -3.04
CA LYS A 98 -20.42 13.98 -4.21
C LYS A 98 -19.30 14.28 -5.22
N GLU A 99 -18.89 15.52 -5.29
CA GLU A 99 -17.82 16.02 -6.16
C GLU A 99 -16.43 15.69 -5.62
N SER A 100 -16.32 15.34 -4.33
CA SER A 100 -15.03 14.95 -3.75
C SER A 100 -14.51 13.67 -4.40
N ILE A 101 -13.25 13.70 -4.80
CA ILE A 101 -12.54 12.53 -5.33
C ILE A 101 -11.95 11.74 -4.16
N ILE A 102 -12.05 10.42 -4.21
CA ILE A 102 -11.43 9.54 -3.22
C ILE A 102 -10.25 8.83 -3.87
N LEU A 103 -9.04 9.06 -3.34
CA LEU A 103 -7.81 8.43 -3.80
C LEU A 103 -7.40 7.36 -2.79
N SER A 104 -7.50 6.09 -3.15
CA SER A 104 -7.01 4.98 -2.34
C SER A 104 -5.50 4.82 -2.50
N CYS A 105 -4.77 4.83 -1.39
CA CYS A 105 -3.35 4.48 -1.33
C CYS A 105 -3.14 3.19 -0.50
N THR A 106 -4.22 2.51 -0.14
CA THR A 106 -4.21 1.25 0.60
C THR A 106 -3.91 0.08 -0.33
N LYS A 107 -2.99 -0.78 0.07
CA LYS A 107 -2.53 -1.91 -0.74
C LYS A 107 -2.99 -3.22 -0.11
N GLY A 108 -3.99 -3.89 -0.70
CA GLY A 108 -4.51 -5.15 -0.18
C GLY A 108 -5.71 -5.68 -0.96
N LEU A 109 -6.13 -6.88 -0.57
CA LEU A 109 -7.42 -7.50 -0.92
C LEU A 109 -8.17 -7.81 0.37
N GLU A 110 -9.48 -7.68 0.35
CA GLU A 110 -10.31 -8.15 1.44
C GLU A 110 -10.43 -9.68 1.40
N ARG A 111 -10.17 -10.32 2.53
CA ARG A 111 -10.13 -11.78 2.60
C ARG A 111 -11.47 -12.44 2.26
N GLU A 112 -12.53 -11.95 2.87
CA GLU A 112 -13.86 -12.56 2.81
C GLU A 112 -14.47 -12.49 1.40
N THR A 113 -14.29 -11.36 0.72
CA THR A 113 -14.92 -11.10 -0.59
C THR A 113 -13.96 -11.20 -1.76
N GLY A 114 -12.66 -10.98 -1.53
CA GLY A 114 -11.66 -10.78 -2.58
C GLY A 114 -11.74 -9.40 -3.25
N HIS A 115 -12.53 -8.49 -2.70
CA HIS A 115 -12.64 -7.14 -3.25
C HIS A 115 -11.33 -6.37 -3.08
N ARG A 116 -11.00 -5.60 -4.13
CA ARG A 116 -9.94 -4.61 -4.08
C ARG A 116 -10.35 -3.43 -3.21
N MET A 117 -9.40 -2.68 -2.72
CA MET A 117 -9.64 -1.57 -1.82
C MET A 117 -10.54 -0.49 -2.44
N SER A 118 -10.37 -0.21 -3.74
CA SER A 118 -11.23 0.74 -4.48
C SER A 118 -12.68 0.26 -4.60
N GLU A 119 -12.91 -1.05 -4.72
CA GLU A 119 -14.26 -1.64 -4.78
C GLU A 119 -14.97 -1.51 -3.44
N ILE A 120 -14.25 -1.72 -2.33
CA ILE A 120 -14.80 -1.50 -0.97
C ILE A 120 -15.21 -0.03 -0.81
N ILE A 121 -14.34 0.91 -1.16
CA ILE A 121 -14.66 2.34 -1.08
C ILE A 121 -15.88 2.66 -1.93
N SER A 122 -15.90 2.25 -3.19
CA SER A 122 -16.99 2.54 -4.13
C SER A 122 -18.33 1.90 -3.71
N SER A 123 -18.29 0.77 -3.00
CA SER A 123 -19.52 0.14 -2.49
C SER A 123 -20.20 0.95 -1.38
N HIS A 124 -19.45 1.73 -0.60
CA HIS A 124 -19.97 2.59 0.46
C HIS A 124 -20.18 4.04 0.02
N LEU A 125 -19.45 4.48 -1.00
CA LEU A 125 -19.44 5.85 -1.53
C LEU A 125 -19.65 5.85 -3.04
N PRO A 126 -20.81 5.33 -3.53
CA PRO A 126 -21.04 5.09 -4.96
C PRO A 126 -21.16 6.39 -5.79
N ASP A 127 -21.46 7.51 -5.16
CA ASP A 127 -21.56 8.81 -5.84
C ASP A 127 -20.20 9.48 -6.07
N ASN A 128 -19.13 9.00 -5.39
CA ASN A 128 -17.80 9.58 -5.48
C ASN A 128 -16.92 8.84 -6.50
N ILE A 129 -16.13 9.59 -7.26
CA ILE A 129 -15.12 8.98 -8.13
C ILE A 129 -13.99 8.44 -7.27
N THR A 130 -13.70 7.14 -7.41
CA THR A 130 -12.57 6.50 -6.74
C THR A 130 -11.41 6.33 -7.72
N ALA A 131 -10.23 6.77 -7.29
CA ALA A 131 -8.94 6.58 -7.93
C ALA A 131 -7.98 5.84 -7.01
N VAL A 132 -6.84 5.38 -7.52
CA VAL A 132 -5.82 4.65 -6.75
C VAL A 132 -4.43 5.23 -7.01
N LEU A 133 -3.53 5.13 -6.03
CA LEU A 133 -2.11 5.48 -6.17
C LEU A 133 -1.24 4.32 -5.67
N SER A 134 -0.31 3.87 -6.51
CA SER A 134 0.65 2.81 -6.19
C SER A 134 2.00 3.07 -6.86
N GLY A 135 3.00 2.21 -6.60
CA GLY A 135 4.34 2.29 -7.21
C GLY A 135 5.46 2.17 -6.19
N PRO A 136 6.73 2.26 -6.63
CA PRO A 136 7.93 2.17 -5.79
C PRO A 136 8.10 3.47 -4.97
N ASN A 137 7.49 3.54 -3.80
CA ASN A 137 7.38 4.78 -3.03
C ASN A 137 7.43 4.54 -1.51
N HIS A 138 8.59 4.17 -0.99
CA HIS A 138 8.80 4.10 0.45
C HIS A 138 8.65 5.48 1.11
N ALA A 139 7.86 5.54 2.19
CA ALA A 139 7.55 6.77 2.89
C ALA A 139 8.81 7.50 3.39
N GLU A 140 9.80 6.73 3.83
CA GLU A 140 11.08 7.22 4.36
C GLU A 140 11.90 7.95 3.28
N GLU A 141 11.86 7.47 2.03
CA GLU A 141 12.53 8.09 0.89
C GLU A 141 11.77 9.31 0.40
N VAL A 142 10.45 9.21 0.30
CA VAL A 142 9.57 10.33 -0.07
C VAL A 142 9.70 11.47 0.95
N GLY A 143 9.71 11.15 2.24
CA GLY A 143 9.91 12.15 3.29
C GLY A 143 11.26 12.88 3.21
N LYS A 144 12.29 12.22 2.67
CA LYS A 144 13.62 12.80 2.39
C LYS A 144 13.72 13.45 1.01
N ARG A 145 12.63 13.49 0.24
CA ARG A 145 12.58 14.04 -1.13
C ARG A 145 13.54 13.33 -2.11
N LEU A 146 13.77 12.05 -1.92
CA LEU A 146 14.54 11.25 -2.88
C LEU A 146 13.69 10.99 -4.14
N ALA A 147 14.36 10.85 -5.28
CA ALA A 147 13.70 10.62 -6.55
C ALA A 147 12.75 9.40 -6.48
N THR A 148 11.49 9.63 -6.72
CA THR A 148 10.43 8.64 -6.56
C THR A 148 9.46 8.70 -7.74
N ALA A 149 8.87 7.56 -8.08
CA ALA A 149 7.83 7.48 -9.08
C ALA A 149 6.59 6.75 -8.53
N ALA A 150 5.42 7.16 -9.01
CA ALA A 150 4.14 6.54 -8.69
C ALA A 150 3.23 6.49 -9.91
N VAL A 151 2.19 5.65 -9.88
CA VAL A 151 1.13 5.61 -10.88
C VAL A 151 -0.21 5.87 -10.22
N ILE A 152 -1.02 6.71 -10.86
CA ILE A 152 -2.38 7.03 -10.47
C ILE A 152 -3.32 6.30 -11.43
N GLY A 153 -4.14 5.42 -10.88
CA GLY A 153 -5.17 4.68 -11.62
C GLY A 153 -6.54 5.31 -11.47
N CYS A 154 -7.19 5.65 -12.58
CA CYS A 154 -8.58 6.10 -12.56
C CYS A 154 -9.23 5.85 -13.91
N LYS A 155 -10.45 5.28 -13.92
CA LYS A 155 -11.22 5.10 -15.16
C LYS A 155 -11.55 6.43 -15.86
N ASN A 156 -11.62 7.53 -15.10
CA ASN A 156 -11.81 8.87 -15.63
C ASN A 156 -10.45 9.55 -15.83
N GLU A 157 -10.01 9.64 -17.09
CA GLU A 157 -8.71 10.23 -17.45
C GLU A 157 -8.56 11.69 -17.02
N LYS A 158 -9.64 12.50 -17.06
CA LYS A 158 -9.58 13.90 -16.61
C LYS A 158 -9.28 13.99 -15.12
N VAL A 159 -9.87 13.09 -14.32
CA VAL A 159 -9.59 12.98 -12.89
C VAL A 159 -8.16 12.49 -12.67
N ALA A 160 -7.70 11.45 -13.38
CA ALA A 160 -6.33 10.97 -13.31
C ALA A 160 -5.31 12.08 -13.57
N ASN A 161 -5.51 12.87 -14.63
CA ASN A 161 -4.63 13.99 -14.99
C ASN A 161 -4.67 15.13 -13.96
N SER A 162 -5.85 15.40 -13.38
CA SER A 162 -5.98 16.37 -12.28
C SER A 162 -5.20 15.93 -11.05
N LEU A 163 -5.32 14.67 -10.65
CA LEU A 163 -4.57 14.09 -9.54
C LEU A 163 -3.07 14.08 -9.84
N GLN A 164 -2.66 13.75 -11.07
CA GLN A 164 -1.26 13.82 -11.48
C GLN A 164 -0.68 15.22 -11.25
N SER A 165 -1.41 16.26 -11.56
CA SER A 165 -0.94 17.65 -11.37
C SER A 165 -0.74 18.00 -9.90
N ILE A 166 -1.52 17.40 -8.98
CA ILE A 166 -1.41 17.61 -7.54
C ILE A 166 -0.17 16.92 -6.96
N PHE A 167 0.09 15.68 -7.39
CA PHE A 167 1.17 14.88 -6.80
C PHE A 167 2.52 15.05 -7.50
N SER A 168 2.57 15.45 -8.78
CA SER A 168 3.84 15.57 -9.51
C SER A 168 4.72 16.73 -9.02
N LEU A 169 5.93 16.39 -8.58
CA LEU A 169 7.01 17.30 -8.22
C LEU A 169 8.27 16.95 -9.03
N PRO A 170 9.30 17.78 -9.10
CA PRO A 170 10.54 17.45 -9.81
C PRO A 170 11.18 16.13 -9.36
N TRP A 171 11.02 15.79 -8.07
CA TRP A 171 11.57 14.60 -7.45
C TRP A 171 10.50 13.49 -7.21
N PHE A 172 9.20 13.78 -7.33
CA PHE A 172 8.10 12.82 -7.23
C PHE A 172 7.32 12.77 -8.55
N ARG A 173 7.71 11.86 -9.43
CA ARG A 173 7.09 11.72 -10.75
C ARG A 173 5.86 10.85 -10.68
N THR A 174 4.72 11.34 -11.19
CA THR A 174 3.50 10.54 -11.31
C THR A 174 3.13 10.29 -12.76
N TYR A 175 2.60 9.09 -13.03
CA TYR A 175 2.05 8.64 -14.30
C TYR A 175 0.58 8.30 -14.12
N THR A 176 -0.18 8.20 -15.19
CA THR A 176 -1.60 7.87 -15.16
C THR A 176 -1.89 6.59 -15.93
N SER A 177 -2.91 5.85 -15.52
CA SER A 177 -3.42 4.67 -16.19
C SER A 177 -4.91 4.50 -15.93
N THR A 178 -5.63 3.85 -16.84
CA THR A 178 -7.03 3.46 -16.66
C THR A 178 -7.19 2.08 -16.04
N ASP A 179 -6.12 1.28 -15.96
CA ASP A 179 -6.12 -0.05 -15.35
C ASP A 179 -6.01 0.03 -13.81
N VAL A 180 -7.11 0.39 -13.17
CA VAL A 180 -7.22 0.44 -11.71
C VAL A 180 -6.95 -0.93 -11.08
N ALA A 181 -7.46 -1.99 -11.70
CA ALA A 181 -7.33 -3.35 -11.18
C ALA A 181 -5.86 -3.80 -11.13
N GLY A 182 -5.15 -3.69 -12.24
CA GLY A 182 -3.74 -4.08 -12.32
C GLY A 182 -2.86 -3.31 -11.35
N ILE A 183 -3.11 -2.00 -11.19
CA ILE A 183 -2.36 -1.15 -10.27
C ILE A 183 -2.55 -1.60 -8.80
N GLU A 184 -3.78 -1.87 -8.39
CA GLU A 184 -4.06 -2.33 -7.02
C GLU A 184 -3.50 -3.72 -6.75
N LEU A 185 -3.75 -4.66 -7.69
CA LEU A 185 -3.33 -6.06 -7.56
C LEU A 185 -1.81 -6.18 -7.50
N GLY A 186 -1.08 -5.47 -8.37
CA GLY A 186 0.38 -5.44 -8.33
C GLY A 186 0.91 -4.88 -7.02
N GLY A 187 0.39 -3.72 -6.60
CA GLY A 187 0.78 -3.07 -5.35
C GLY A 187 0.45 -3.87 -4.09
N ALA A 188 -0.57 -4.72 -4.12
CA ALA A 188 -0.95 -5.58 -3.00
C ALA A 188 -0.15 -6.91 -2.99
N ALA A 189 -0.10 -7.62 -4.13
CA ALA A 189 0.54 -8.94 -4.24
C ALA A 189 2.06 -8.89 -3.98
N LYS A 190 2.74 -7.81 -4.41
CA LYS A 190 4.18 -7.64 -4.17
C LYS A 190 4.58 -7.80 -2.70
N ASN A 191 3.67 -7.49 -1.76
CA ASN A 191 3.95 -7.59 -0.34
C ASN A 191 4.13 -9.04 0.13
N VAL A 192 3.42 -9.99 -0.48
CA VAL A 192 3.56 -11.42 -0.21
C VAL A 192 4.93 -11.91 -0.73
N TYR A 193 5.27 -11.58 -1.97
CA TYR A 193 6.57 -11.96 -2.55
C TYR A 193 7.75 -11.33 -1.81
N ALA A 194 7.56 -10.13 -1.24
CA ALA A 194 8.59 -9.50 -0.41
C ALA A 194 8.82 -10.24 0.91
N ILE A 195 7.79 -10.88 1.50
CA ILE A 195 7.99 -11.77 2.65
C ILE A 195 8.81 -12.99 2.21
N CYS A 196 8.48 -13.62 1.07
CA CYS A 196 9.22 -14.77 0.55
C CYS A 196 10.69 -14.42 0.25
N ALA A 197 10.93 -13.25 -0.35
CA ALA A 197 12.30 -12.74 -0.58
C ALA A 197 13.05 -12.53 0.74
N GLY A 198 12.35 -12.04 1.77
CA GLY A 198 12.91 -11.91 3.12
C GLY A 198 13.24 -13.27 3.75
N ILE A 199 12.38 -14.29 3.58
CA ILE A 199 12.65 -15.66 4.05
C ILE A 199 13.92 -16.19 3.39
N SER A 200 14.09 -16.00 2.08
CA SER A 200 15.32 -16.35 1.36
C SER A 200 16.56 -15.66 1.95
N ASP A 201 16.45 -14.37 2.31
CA ASP A 201 17.53 -13.62 2.98
C ASP A 201 17.85 -14.21 4.37
N GLY A 202 16.81 -14.49 5.18
CA GLY A 202 16.96 -15.03 6.54
C GLY A 202 17.54 -16.44 6.59
N LEU A 203 17.28 -17.26 5.57
CA LEU A 203 17.86 -18.59 5.37
C LEU A 203 19.28 -18.54 4.77
N GLY A 204 19.77 -17.36 4.33
CA GLY A 204 21.09 -17.21 3.75
C GLY A 204 21.27 -17.86 2.35
N LEU A 205 20.20 -17.94 1.54
CA LEU A 205 20.21 -18.63 0.23
C LEU A 205 20.94 -17.83 -0.86
N GLY A 206 21.26 -16.57 -0.60
CA GLY A 206 22.01 -15.69 -1.49
C GLY A 206 21.18 -15.03 -2.61
N ASP A 207 21.86 -14.16 -3.37
CA ASP A 207 21.21 -13.26 -4.34
C ASP A 207 20.63 -13.99 -5.56
N ASN A 208 21.23 -15.11 -5.98
CA ASN A 208 20.73 -15.89 -7.12
C ASN A 208 19.35 -16.50 -6.81
N ALA A 209 19.19 -17.11 -5.63
CA ALA A 209 17.92 -17.68 -5.19
C ALA A 209 16.84 -16.60 -5.05
N LYS A 210 17.18 -15.47 -4.43
CA LYS A 210 16.31 -14.32 -4.29
C LYS A 210 15.87 -13.74 -5.64
N SER A 211 16.79 -13.60 -6.58
CA SER A 211 16.51 -13.10 -7.93
C SER A 211 15.61 -14.04 -8.72
N ALA A 212 15.83 -15.36 -8.61
CA ALA A 212 14.97 -16.38 -9.21
C ALA A 212 13.57 -16.31 -8.62
N LEU A 213 13.44 -16.20 -7.29
CA LEU A 213 12.16 -16.07 -6.59
C LEU A 213 11.40 -14.82 -7.03
N VAL A 214 12.06 -13.66 -7.11
CA VAL A 214 11.44 -12.40 -7.53
C VAL A 214 10.97 -12.48 -8.99
N THR A 215 11.77 -13.10 -9.88
CA THR A 215 11.38 -13.30 -11.29
C THR A 215 10.17 -14.22 -11.43
N ARG A 216 10.14 -15.36 -10.72
CA ARG A 216 8.98 -16.26 -10.68
C ARG A 216 7.77 -15.57 -10.03
N GLY A 217 7.99 -14.79 -8.98
CA GLY A 217 6.96 -13.99 -8.31
C GLY A 217 6.29 -12.98 -9.24
N LEU A 218 7.07 -12.32 -10.11
CA LEU A 218 6.51 -11.42 -11.12
C LEU A 218 5.63 -12.17 -12.11
N ALA A 219 6.05 -13.33 -12.59
CA ALA A 219 5.25 -14.16 -13.50
C ALA A 219 3.95 -14.65 -12.83
N GLU A 220 4.02 -15.07 -11.58
CA GLU A 220 2.86 -15.49 -10.78
C GLU A 220 1.91 -14.31 -10.51
N MET A 221 2.45 -13.15 -10.12
CA MET A 221 1.69 -11.92 -9.92
C MET A 221 0.96 -11.49 -11.20
N THR A 222 1.62 -11.58 -12.34
CA THR A 222 1.02 -11.24 -13.65
C THR A 222 -0.13 -12.20 -13.98
N ARG A 223 0.08 -13.51 -13.81
CA ARG A 223 -0.94 -14.53 -14.05
C ARG A 223 -2.18 -14.32 -13.17
N LEU A 224 -1.96 -14.18 -11.86
CA LEU A 224 -3.03 -13.94 -10.90
C LEU A 224 -3.73 -12.61 -11.17
N GLY A 225 -2.97 -11.53 -11.32
CA GLY A 225 -3.54 -10.21 -11.52
C GLY A 225 -4.34 -10.09 -12.81
N THR A 226 -3.91 -10.78 -13.89
CA THR A 226 -4.66 -10.83 -15.15
C THR A 226 -5.96 -11.63 -14.97
N ALA A 227 -5.92 -12.75 -14.26
CA ALA A 227 -7.13 -13.52 -13.94
C ALA A 227 -8.15 -12.72 -13.11
N LEU A 228 -7.68 -11.76 -12.33
CA LEU A 228 -8.50 -10.86 -11.52
C LEU A 228 -8.86 -9.52 -12.21
N GLY A 229 -8.63 -9.42 -13.52
CA GLY A 229 -9.08 -8.31 -14.36
C GLY A 229 -8.08 -7.16 -14.55
N GLY A 230 -6.82 -7.33 -14.17
CA GLY A 230 -5.73 -6.42 -14.51
C GLY A 230 -5.17 -6.68 -15.91
N GLN A 231 -4.50 -5.69 -16.49
CA GLN A 231 -3.80 -5.83 -17.77
C GLN A 231 -2.36 -6.31 -17.53
N ALA A 232 -1.87 -7.25 -18.36
CA ALA A 232 -0.55 -7.86 -18.20
C ALA A 232 0.59 -6.81 -18.22
N GLU A 233 0.46 -5.77 -19.04
CA GLU A 233 1.42 -4.69 -19.20
C GLU A 233 1.57 -3.87 -17.89
N THR A 234 0.52 -3.75 -17.09
CA THR A 234 0.54 -3.00 -15.82
C THR A 234 1.50 -3.63 -14.82
N PHE A 235 1.61 -4.98 -14.84
CA PHE A 235 2.53 -5.69 -13.94
C PHE A 235 4.00 -5.55 -14.35
N GLN A 236 4.30 -5.15 -15.58
CA GLN A 236 5.64 -4.79 -16.05
C GLN A 236 6.00 -3.32 -15.73
N GLY A 237 5.05 -2.56 -15.19
CA GLY A 237 5.21 -1.14 -14.86
C GLY A 237 5.57 -0.87 -13.40
N LEU A 238 5.35 0.40 -13.00
CA LEU A 238 5.73 0.90 -11.67
C LEU A 238 5.02 0.19 -10.51
N SER A 239 3.72 -0.06 -10.63
CA SER A 239 2.92 -0.74 -9.57
C SER A 239 3.11 -2.25 -9.52
N GLY A 240 3.69 -2.83 -10.57
CA GLY A 240 4.06 -4.24 -10.68
C GLY A 240 5.54 -4.44 -10.34
N VAL A 241 6.37 -4.68 -11.38
CA VAL A 241 7.79 -4.99 -11.23
C VAL A 241 8.56 -3.92 -10.46
N GLY A 242 8.26 -2.64 -10.66
CA GLY A 242 8.95 -1.55 -9.96
C GLY A 242 8.76 -1.62 -8.44
N ASP A 243 7.51 -1.74 -7.99
CA ASP A 243 7.16 -1.84 -6.56
C ASP A 243 7.58 -3.21 -5.96
N LEU A 244 7.57 -4.28 -6.77
CA LEU A 244 8.06 -5.59 -6.38
C LEU A 244 9.56 -5.55 -6.06
N ILE A 245 10.39 -5.04 -6.98
CA ILE A 245 11.84 -4.98 -6.81
C ILE A 245 12.18 -4.16 -5.56
N VAL A 246 11.69 -2.92 -5.45
CA VAL A 246 12.03 -2.08 -4.31
C VAL A 246 11.61 -2.72 -2.98
N THR A 247 10.46 -3.43 -2.96
CA THR A 247 9.95 -4.03 -1.72
C THR A 247 10.72 -5.30 -1.33
N CYS A 248 11.22 -6.07 -2.30
CA CYS A 248 12.03 -7.26 -2.05
C CYS A 248 13.47 -6.95 -1.62
N TYR A 249 14.04 -5.82 -2.04
CA TYR A 249 15.46 -5.52 -1.81
C TYR A 249 15.72 -4.38 -0.82
N SER A 250 14.74 -3.51 -0.56
CA SER A 250 14.92 -2.37 0.33
C SER A 250 14.93 -2.77 1.81
N THR A 251 15.86 -2.18 2.56
CA THR A 251 15.91 -2.28 4.02
C THR A 251 14.73 -1.58 4.73
N TYR A 252 14.03 -0.68 4.04
CA TYR A 252 12.80 -0.06 4.54
C TYR A 252 11.58 -0.98 4.43
N SER A 253 11.69 -2.10 3.69
CA SER A 253 10.58 -3.03 3.50
C SER A 253 10.22 -3.78 4.78
N ARG A 254 9.09 -3.43 5.37
CA ARG A 254 8.53 -4.14 6.52
C ARG A 254 8.23 -5.60 6.20
N ASN A 255 7.76 -5.88 4.99
CA ASN A 255 7.43 -7.23 4.54
C ASN A 255 8.70 -8.09 4.37
N ASN A 256 9.75 -7.57 3.74
CA ASN A 256 11.05 -8.25 3.67
C ASN A 256 11.60 -8.50 5.07
N ARG A 257 11.54 -7.52 5.98
CA ARG A 257 11.96 -7.68 7.37
C ARG A 257 11.20 -8.80 8.09
N VAL A 258 9.87 -8.88 7.92
CA VAL A 258 9.07 -10.00 8.48
C VAL A 258 9.58 -11.32 7.95
N GLY A 259 9.73 -11.45 6.63
CA GLY A 259 10.25 -12.68 6.01
C GLY A 259 11.64 -13.07 6.51
N ARG A 260 12.55 -12.11 6.62
CA ARG A 260 13.90 -12.37 7.13
C ARG A 260 13.87 -12.92 8.56
N LEU A 261 13.08 -12.32 9.44
CA LEU A 261 12.94 -12.81 10.81
C LEU A 261 12.31 -14.21 10.88
N ILE A 262 11.38 -14.55 9.97
CA ILE A 262 10.84 -15.92 9.83
C ILE A 262 11.96 -16.87 9.38
N GLY A 263 12.76 -16.51 8.38
CA GLY A 263 13.91 -17.32 7.91
C GLY A 263 14.98 -17.52 8.98
N GLU A 264 15.15 -16.55 9.88
CA GLU A 264 16.01 -16.63 11.08
C GLU A 264 15.38 -17.50 12.20
N GLY A 265 14.20 -18.10 12.01
CA GLY A 265 13.54 -19.00 12.95
C GLY A 265 12.66 -18.33 14.01
N LYS A 266 12.32 -17.05 13.86
CA LYS A 266 11.40 -16.36 14.78
C LYS A 266 9.94 -16.68 14.43
N LYS A 267 9.09 -16.78 15.45
CA LYS A 267 7.65 -17.03 15.27
C LYS A 267 6.94 -15.77 14.75
N ILE A 268 6.01 -15.95 13.82
CA ILE A 268 5.27 -14.84 13.19
C ILE A 268 4.54 -13.94 14.22
N ASN A 269 3.93 -14.53 15.24
CA ASN A 269 3.22 -13.79 16.28
C ASN A 269 4.16 -12.85 17.06
N ASP A 270 5.36 -13.30 17.39
CA ASP A 270 6.36 -12.49 18.11
C ASP A 270 6.84 -11.34 17.23
N ILE A 271 7.04 -11.62 15.92
CA ILE A 271 7.45 -10.61 14.94
C ILE A 271 6.39 -9.52 14.82
N VAL A 272 5.13 -9.89 14.57
CA VAL A 272 4.03 -8.94 14.38
C VAL A 272 3.80 -8.09 15.64
N ASN A 273 3.81 -8.70 16.83
CA ASN A 273 3.64 -7.99 18.10
C ASN A 273 4.79 -7.02 18.42
N SER A 274 5.98 -7.24 17.86
CA SER A 274 7.13 -6.33 18.03
C SER A 274 7.10 -5.11 17.10
N MET A 275 6.15 -5.05 16.15
CA MET A 275 6.10 -4.00 15.12
C MET A 275 5.10 -2.90 15.47
N ASN A 276 5.54 -1.63 15.40
CA ASN A 276 4.66 -0.47 15.55
C ASN A 276 3.79 -0.19 14.30
N MET A 277 4.15 -0.77 13.16
CA MET A 277 3.47 -0.55 11.87
C MET A 277 3.11 -1.88 11.23
N VAL A 278 1.97 -1.91 10.55
CA VAL A 278 1.48 -3.10 9.86
C VAL A 278 2.41 -3.48 8.70
N ALA A 279 2.75 -4.76 8.62
CA ALA A 279 3.31 -5.38 7.41
C ALA A 279 2.15 -6.00 6.62
N GLU A 280 1.66 -5.29 5.62
CA GLU A 280 0.46 -5.65 4.85
C GLU A 280 0.58 -7.02 4.15
N GLY A 281 1.79 -7.50 3.92
CA GLY A 281 2.02 -8.83 3.33
C GLY A 281 1.47 -9.97 4.19
N VAL A 282 1.42 -9.82 5.52
CA VAL A 282 0.90 -10.87 6.42
C VAL A 282 -0.60 -11.10 6.18
N PRO A 283 -1.50 -10.12 6.35
CA PRO A 283 -2.91 -10.30 6.03
C PRO A 283 -3.16 -10.55 4.54
N ASN A 284 -2.38 -9.94 3.65
CA ASN A 284 -2.52 -10.15 2.22
C ASN A 284 -2.19 -11.58 1.79
N THR A 285 -1.30 -12.29 2.47
CA THR A 285 -1.01 -13.71 2.16
C THR A 285 -2.27 -14.54 2.21
N GLU A 286 -3.06 -14.42 3.26
CA GLU A 286 -4.32 -15.15 3.41
C GLU A 286 -5.34 -14.69 2.36
N SER A 287 -5.48 -13.36 2.16
CA SER A 287 -6.42 -12.80 1.19
C SER A 287 -6.13 -13.28 -0.25
N PHE A 288 -4.87 -13.29 -0.65
CA PHE A 288 -4.48 -13.78 -1.97
C PHE A 288 -4.62 -15.28 -2.10
N TYR A 289 -4.24 -16.07 -1.09
CA TYR A 289 -4.43 -17.51 -1.08
C TYR A 289 -5.91 -17.89 -1.29
N GLU A 290 -6.83 -17.28 -0.55
CA GLU A 290 -8.26 -17.49 -0.72
C GLU A 290 -8.75 -17.04 -2.11
N SER A 291 -8.22 -15.93 -2.62
CA SER A 291 -8.56 -15.44 -3.96
C SER A 291 -8.08 -16.40 -5.06
N THR A 292 -6.87 -16.97 -4.93
CA THR A 292 -6.36 -17.96 -5.90
C THR A 292 -7.21 -19.21 -5.94
N LYS A 293 -7.66 -19.71 -4.77
CA LYS A 293 -8.55 -20.86 -4.66
C LYS A 293 -9.90 -20.61 -5.33
N ARG A 294 -10.51 -19.44 -5.06
CA ARG A 294 -11.80 -19.07 -5.67
C ARG A 294 -11.75 -18.97 -7.19
N ASN A 295 -10.61 -18.52 -7.74
CA ASN A 295 -10.46 -18.29 -9.17
C ASN A 295 -9.70 -19.40 -9.91
N GLY A 296 -9.27 -20.47 -9.23
CA GLY A 296 -8.57 -21.59 -9.83
C GLY A 296 -7.22 -21.21 -10.46
N VAL A 297 -6.52 -20.21 -9.91
CA VAL A 297 -5.24 -19.75 -10.41
C VAL A 297 -4.09 -20.46 -9.71
N GLU A 298 -3.15 -20.98 -10.49
CA GLU A 298 -1.95 -21.61 -9.96
C GLU A 298 -0.96 -20.57 -9.43
N THR A 299 -0.67 -20.63 -8.12
CA THR A 299 0.19 -19.67 -7.42
C THR A 299 1.08 -20.39 -6.40
N PRO A 300 2.10 -21.14 -6.85
CA PRO A 300 2.94 -21.94 -5.95
C PRO A 300 3.64 -21.09 -4.87
N ILE A 301 4.11 -19.87 -5.18
CA ILE A 301 4.80 -19.02 -4.20
C ILE A 301 3.83 -18.51 -3.13
N ILE A 302 2.62 -18.06 -3.51
CA ILE A 302 1.59 -17.65 -2.54
C ILE A 302 1.15 -18.83 -1.68
N ASN A 303 1.03 -20.04 -2.25
CA ASN A 303 0.66 -21.24 -1.51
C ASN A 303 1.73 -21.57 -0.45
N GLU A 304 3.01 -21.53 -0.79
CA GLU A 304 4.09 -21.75 0.17
C GLU A 304 4.16 -20.62 1.21
N ALA A 305 3.99 -19.37 0.81
CA ALA A 305 3.90 -18.25 1.76
C ALA A 305 2.77 -18.46 2.78
N TYR A 306 1.60 -18.89 2.32
CA TYR A 306 0.47 -19.22 3.19
C TYR A 306 0.80 -20.38 4.13
N SER A 307 1.40 -21.45 3.62
CA SER A 307 1.79 -22.61 4.41
C SER A 307 2.77 -22.25 5.53
N VAL A 308 3.70 -21.32 5.27
CA VAL A 308 4.67 -20.85 6.28
C VAL A 308 4.02 -19.90 7.29
N ILE A 309 3.26 -18.90 6.82
CA ILE A 309 2.76 -17.80 7.66
C ILE A 309 1.57 -18.25 8.51
N ILE A 310 0.69 -19.08 7.96
CA ILE A 310 -0.57 -19.50 8.58
C ILE A 310 -0.52 -20.97 9.00
N GLY A 311 0.10 -21.82 8.19
CA GLY A 311 0.16 -23.28 8.40
C GLY A 311 1.35 -23.76 9.23
N ASP A 312 2.21 -22.86 9.70
CA ASP A 312 3.42 -23.15 10.51
C ASP A 312 4.41 -24.13 9.85
N LYS A 313 4.43 -24.16 8.49
CA LYS A 313 5.37 -24.96 7.70
C LYS A 313 6.80 -24.43 7.87
N ASN A 314 7.78 -25.33 7.94
CA ASN A 314 9.19 -24.92 8.02
C ASN A 314 9.60 -24.10 6.78
N PRO A 315 10.16 -22.89 6.95
CA PRO A 315 10.54 -22.01 5.84
C PRO A 315 11.57 -22.63 4.88
N ALA A 316 12.54 -23.43 5.37
CA ALA A 316 13.52 -24.09 4.53
C ALA A 316 12.85 -25.15 3.64
N GLN A 317 11.93 -25.95 4.19
CA GLN A 317 11.17 -26.93 3.43
C GLN A 317 10.29 -26.26 2.35
N ALA A 318 9.65 -25.12 2.68
CA ALA A 318 8.87 -24.37 1.69
C ALA A 318 9.73 -23.87 0.51
N MET A 319 10.97 -23.45 0.79
CA MET A 319 11.90 -23.04 -0.27
C MET A 319 12.38 -24.21 -1.12
N GLU A 320 12.63 -25.38 -0.50
CA GLU A 320 12.96 -26.62 -1.23
C GLU A 320 11.81 -27.06 -2.15
N ASP A 321 10.58 -27.03 -1.67
CA ASP A 321 9.40 -27.41 -2.45
C ASP A 321 9.15 -26.48 -3.65
N LEU A 322 9.56 -25.19 -3.56
CA LEU A 322 9.53 -24.26 -4.68
C LEU A 322 10.62 -24.51 -5.73
N LEU A 323 11.68 -25.25 -5.38
CA LEU A 323 12.79 -25.59 -6.29
C LEU A 323 12.55 -26.94 -6.99
N ALA A 324 11.71 -27.80 -6.42
CA ALA A 324 11.36 -29.11 -6.99
C ALA A 324 10.38 -28.98 -8.17
#